data_8efdff119afadf5d98b266ae0944abe2
#
_entry.id   8efdff119afadf5d98b266ae0944abe2
#
_cell.length_a   1.000
_cell.length_b   1.000
_cell.length_c   1.000
_cell.angle_alpha   90.00
_cell.angle_beta   90.00
_cell.angle_gamma   90.00
#
_symmetry.space_group_name_H-M   'P 1'
#
loop_
_entity.id
_entity.type
_entity.pdbx_description
1 polymer ?
#
loop_
_entity_poly.entity_id
_entity_poly.type
_entity_poly.pdbx_seq_one_letter_code
_entity_poly.pdbx_strand_id
1 'polypeptide(L)'
;MDSVVLMMYAASLVRIALLVVIGVPVLSWCRTRLLNVCFQRFSHHSCVLLGRVIFYSGVMLIVVAILHELGFNITALLGVAGVFGFAVGFASQTSISNIISGFFLVLERPFSMGDIIKSGDIVGVVESINLLSLNVRTLDNKLVRLPNETVLKNSLINITYYPIKRMDFVLSVPYTADAQHVIAQVFDTIKSNKLFLQEPAPVVMMQKIAQHDYDTETRNFFTVRVWVAKEHFSSAPGILMQQLKDQFDKIDCIITALHTNPN
;
A
#
# COMPACT_ATOMS: atom_id res chain seq x y z
N MET A 1 -0.72 -32.01 -63.52
CA MET A 1 -1.41 -31.24 -62.47
C MET A 1 -1.45 -32.01 -61.15
N ASP A 2 -1.51 -33.35 -61.21
CA ASP A 2 -1.68 -34.20 -60.06
C ASP A 2 -0.44 -34.34 -59.15
N SER A 3 0.79 -34.29 -59.71
CA SER A 3 2.03 -34.42 -58.90
C SER A 3 2.30 -33.23 -57.99
N VAL A 4 1.96 -32.01 -58.41
CA VAL A 4 2.14 -30.79 -57.60
C VAL A 4 1.15 -30.77 -56.43
N VAL A 5 -0.08 -31.17 -56.69
CA VAL A 5 -1.13 -31.28 -55.66
C VAL A 5 -0.78 -32.34 -54.60
N LEU A 6 -0.27 -33.49 -55.06
CA LEU A 6 0.19 -34.56 -54.15
C LEU A 6 1.37 -34.13 -53.31
N MET A 7 2.29 -33.35 -53.87
CA MET A 7 3.46 -32.79 -53.16
C MET A 7 3.05 -31.75 -52.12
N MET A 8 2.04 -30.94 -52.41
CA MET A 8 1.48 -29.97 -51.41
C MET A 8 0.83 -30.70 -50.24
N TYR A 9 0.00 -31.71 -50.49
CA TYR A 9 -0.61 -32.48 -49.39
C TYR A 9 0.43 -33.25 -48.57
N ALA A 10 1.45 -33.83 -49.20
CA ALA A 10 2.54 -34.50 -48.51
C ALA A 10 3.31 -33.50 -47.59
N ALA A 11 3.56 -32.29 -48.07
CA ALA A 11 4.22 -31.25 -47.27
C ALA A 11 3.37 -30.82 -46.05
N SER A 12 2.04 -30.66 -46.22
CA SER A 12 1.14 -30.34 -45.11
C SER A 12 1.06 -31.48 -44.07
N LEU A 13 1.02 -32.74 -44.53
CA LEU A 13 1.06 -33.88 -43.61
C LEU A 13 2.35 -33.96 -42.79
N VAL A 14 3.50 -33.66 -43.43
CA VAL A 14 4.80 -33.60 -42.71
C VAL A 14 4.80 -32.48 -41.67
N ARG A 15 4.28 -31.29 -42.00
CA ARG A 15 4.17 -30.18 -41.03
C ARG A 15 3.25 -30.52 -39.87
N ILE A 16 2.08 -31.14 -40.13
CA ILE A 16 1.16 -31.58 -39.07
C ILE A 16 1.83 -32.63 -38.19
N ALA A 17 2.53 -33.60 -38.77
CA ALA A 17 3.26 -34.60 -38.00
C ALA A 17 4.36 -33.95 -37.11
N LEU A 18 5.12 -32.98 -37.65
CA LEU A 18 6.11 -32.23 -36.89
C LEU A 18 5.47 -31.44 -35.75
N LEU A 19 4.34 -30.75 -35.98
CA LEU A 19 3.63 -29.99 -34.95
C LEU A 19 3.17 -30.90 -33.79
N VAL A 20 2.71 -32.10 -34.09
CA VAL A 20 2.27 -33.06 -33.06
C VAL A 20 3.47 -33.71 -32.36
N VAL A 21 4.43 -34.23 -33.11
CA VAL A 21 5.58 -35.01 -32.61
C VAL A 21 6.53 -34.12 -31.80
N ILE A 22 6.68 -32.83 -32.15
CA ILE A 22 7.55 -31.91 -31.45
C ILE A 22 6.75 -31.03 -30.47
N GLY A 23 5.59 -30.49 -30.90
CA GLY A 23 4.80 -29.55 -30.12
C GLY A 23 4.25 -30.13 -28.81
N VAL A 24 3.70 -31.35 -28.84
CA VAL A 24 3.14 -31.99 -27.63
C VAL A 24 4.23 -32.33 -26.58
N PRO A 25 5.36 -32.95 -26.95
CA PRO A 25 6.48 -33.14 -26.00
C PRO A 25 7.05 -31.85 -25.46
N VAL A 26 7.20 -30.83 -26.29
CA VAL A 26 7.68 -29.49 -25.81
C VAL A 26 6.72 -28.89 -24.78
N LEU A 27 5.39 -28.96 -25.05
CA LEU A 27 4.38 -28.52 -24.09
C LEU A 27 4.44 -29.31 -22.76
N SER A 28 4.59 -30.61 -22.86
CA SER A 28 4.72 -31.49 -21.69
C SER A 28 5.98 -31.17 -20.88
N TRP A 29 7.08 -30.96 -21.58
CA TRP A 29 8.34 -30.54 -20.96
C TRP A 29 8.24 -29.17 -20.28
N CYS A 30 7.67 -28.17 -20.96
CA CYS A 30 7.41 -26.84 -20.39
C CYS A 30 6.54 -26.93 -19.14
N ARG A 31 5.44 -27.70 -19.20
CA ARG A 31 4.56 -27.95 -18.05
C ARG A 31 5.33 -28.55 -16.88
N THR A 32 6.14 -29.56 -17.11
CA THR A 32 6.92 -30.24 -16.05
C THR A 32 7.93 -29.29 -15.42
N ARG A 33 8.63 -28.52 -16.24
CA ARG A 33 9.59 -27.51 -15.74
C ARG A 33 8.92 -26.45 -14.90
N LEU A 34 7.79 -25.92 -15.37
CA LEU A 34 6.99 -24.92 -14.63
C LEU A 34 6.47 -25.47 -13.30
N LEU A 35 5.97 -26.71 -13.29
CA LEU A 35 5.51 -27.38 -12.07
C LEU A 35 6.62 -27.52 -11.04
N ASN A 36 7.82 -27.95 -11.46
CA ASN A 36 8.97 -28.12 -10.58
C ASN A 36 9.39 -26.78 -9.90
N VAL A 37 9.35 -25.67 -10.63
CA VAL A 37 9.65 -24.34 -10.07
C VAL A 37 8.51 -23.84 -9.18
N CYS A 38 7.27 -24.08 -9.60
CA CYS A 38 6.07 -23.65 -8.89
C CYS A 38 5.95 -24.32 -7.52
N PHE A 39 6.20 -25.63 -7.42
CA PHE A 39 6.11 -26.40 -6.17
C PHE A 39 7.07 -25.91 -5.07
N GLN A 40 8.14 -25.21 -5.45
CA GLN A 40 9.08 -24.65 -4.47
C GLN A 40 8.55 -23.42 -3.74
N ARG A 41 7.54 -22.72 -4.30
CA ARG A 41 7.07 -21.43 -3.77
C ARG A 41 5.57 -21.32 -3.54
N PHE A 42 4.75 -22.22 -4.17
CA PHE A 42 3.30 -22.13 -4.13
C PHE A 42 2.65 -23.44 -3.68
N SER A 43 1.38 -23.36 -3.29
CA SER A 43 0.63 -24.56 -2.89
C SER A 43 0.50 -25.54 -4.06
N HIS A 44 0.52 -26.84 -3.74
CA HIS A 44 0.40 -27.92 -4.73
C HIS A 44 -0.83 -27.74 -5.66
N HIS A 45 -1.96 -27.33 -5.09
CA HIS A 45 -3.22 -27.13 -5.82
C HIS A 45 -3.11 -26.01 -6.88
N SER A 46 -2.52 -24.87 -6.51
CA SER A 46 -2.31 -23.73 -7.42
C SER A 46 -1.38 -24.07 -8.59
N CYS A 47 -0.31 -24.80 -8.31
CA CYS A 47 0.65 -25.24 -9.34
C CYS A 47 0.01 -26.19 -10.35
N VAL A 48 -0.78 -27.16 -9.89
CA VAL A 48 -1.48 -28.10 -10.77
C VAL A 48 -2.48 -27.37 -11.67
N LEU A 49 -3.25 -26.42 -11.14
CA LEU A 49 -4.18 -25.61 -11.94
C LEU A 49 -3.45 -24.81 -13.02
N LEU A 50 -2.37 -24.11 -12.65
CA LEU A 50 -1.56 -23.34 -13.60
C LEU A 50 -0.98 -24.23 -14.70
N GLY A 51 -0.45 -25.40 -14.35
CA GLY A 51 0.09 -26.36 -15.29
C GLY A 51 -0.98 -26.92 -16.26
N ARG A 52 -2.23 -27.07 -15.81
CA ARG A 52 -3.35 -27.47 -16.69
C ARG A 52 -3.73 -26.35 -17.66
N VAL A 53 -3.86 -25.11 -17.17
CA VAL A 53 -4.21 -23.96 -18.02
C VAL A 53 -3.18 -23.80 -19.13
N ILE A 54 -1.89 -23.81 -18.81
CA ILE A 54 -0.81 -23.67 -19.80
C ILE A 54 -0.82 -24.83 -20.81
N PHE A 55 -1.00 -26.06 -20.34
CA PHE A 55 -1.03 -27.23 -21.22
C PHE A 55 -2.22 -27.19 -22.19
N TYR A 56 -3.43 -26.94 -21.70
CA TYR A 56 -4.63 -26.90 -22.57
C TYR A 56 -4.60 -25.70 -23.52
N SER A 57 -4.08 -24.53 -23.08
CA SER A 57 -3.89 -23.38 -23.99
C SER A 57 -2.90 -23.72 -25.11
N GLY A 58 -1.80 -24.41 -24.79
CA GLY A 58 -0.83 -24.82 -25.79
C GLY A 58 -1.39 -25.87 -26.75
N VAL A 59 -2.17 -26.85 -26.25
CA VAL A 59 -2.86 -27.85 -27.11
C VAL A 59 -3.84 -27.14 -28.04
N MET A 60 -4.60 -26.17 -27.54
CA MET A 60 -5.54 -25.39 -28.37
C MET A 60 -4.80 -24.67 -29.52
N LEU A 61 -3.64 -24.08 -29.26
CA LEU A 61 -2.82 -23.44 -30.31
C LEU A 61 -2.34 -24.42 -31.35
N ILE A 62 -1.91 -25.64 -30.94
CA ILE A 62 -1.53 -26.71 -31.88
C ILE A 62 -2.72 -27.13 -32.75
N VAL A 63 -3.92 -27.30 -32.16
CA VAL A 63 -5.13 -27.65 -32.93
C VAL A 63 -5.47 -26.57 -33.95
N VAL A 64 -5.40 -25.28 -33.57
CA VAL A 64 -5.65 -24.18 -34.52
C VAL A 64 -4.60 -24.17 -35.65
N ALA A 65 -3.34 -24.44 -35.35
CA ALA A 65 -2.29 -24.55 -36.36
C ALA A 65 -2.53 -25.72 -37.34
N ILE A 66 -2.98 -26.86 -36.83
CA ILE A 66 -3.35 -28.04 -37.67
C ILE A 66 -4.54 -27.72 -38.58
N LEU A 67 -5.60 -27.07 -38.05
CA LEU A 67 -6.75 -26.64 -38.84
C LEU A 67 -6.33 -25.70 -39.98
N HIS A 68 -5.41 -24.78 -39.71
CA HIS A 68 -4.84 -23.87 -40.72
C HIS A 68 -4.11 -24.66 -41.84
N GLU A 69 -3.26 -25.60 -41.47
CA GLU A 69 -2.53 -26.45 -42.43
C GLU A 69 -3.48 -27.35 -43.30
N LEU A 70 -4.63 -27.72 -42.75
CA LEU A 70 -5.69 -28.45 -43.47
C LEU A 70 -6.51 -27.57 -44.42
N GLY A 71 -6.21 -26.25 -44.48
CA GLY A 71 -6.88 -25.29 -45.36
C GLY A 71 -8.18 -24.72 -44.79
N PHE A 72 -8.48 -24.92 -43.51
CA PHE A 72 -9.63 -24.27 -42.89
C PHE A 72 -9.36 -22.75 -42.72
N ASN A 73 -10.37 -21.96 -43.02
CA ASN A 73 -10.31 -20.54 -42.79
C ASN A 73 -10.45 -20.22 -41.28
N ILE A 74 -9.31 -19.96 -40.64
CA ILE A 74 -9.27 -19.67 -39.21
C ILE A 74 -9.64 -18.22 -38.86
N THR A 75 -9.89 -17.33 -39.85
CA THR A 75 -10.19 -15.92 -39.62
C THR A 75 -11.37 -15.70 -38.69
N ALA A 76 -12.47 -16.44 -38.91
CA ALA A 76 -13.64 -16.38 -38.05
C ALA A 76 -13.33 -16.88 -36.62
N LEU A 77 -12.52 -17.94 -36.49
CA LEU A 77 -12.12 -18.52 -35.22
C LEU A 77 -11.24 -17.49 -34.44
N LEU A 78 -10.30 -16.83 -35.14
CA LEU A 78 -9.47 -15.78 -34.57
C LEU A 78 -10.31 -14.56 -34.13
N GLY A 79 -11.34 -14.20 -34.89
CA GLY A 79 -12.29 -13.15 -34.50
C GLY A 79 -13.02 -13.48 -33.19
N VAL A 80 -13.58 -14.68 -33.09
CA VAL A 80 -14.24 -15.15 -31.87
C VAL A 80 -13.25 -15.21 -30.70
N ALA A 81 -12.05 -15.78 -30.93
CA ALA A 81 -10.99 -15.84 -29.92
C ALA A 81 -10.56 -14.44 -29.43
N GLY A 82 -10.50 -13.45 -30.36
CA GLY A 82 -10.21 -12.05 -30.03
C GLY A 82 -11.25 -11.43 -29.10
N VAL A 83 -12.54 -11.61 -29.40
CA VAL A 83 -13.64 -11.13 -28.54
C VAL A 83 -13.59 -11.78 -27.17
N PHE A 84 -13.37 -13.11 -27.13
CA PHE A 84 -13.23 -13.84 -25.87
C PHE A 84 -12.01 -13.39 -25.08
N GLY A 85 -10.86 -13.20 -25.75
CA GLY A 85 -9.63 -12.67 -25.13
C GLY A 85 -9.84 -11.28 -24.55
N PHE A 86 -10.56 -10.41 -25.27
CA PHE A 86 -10.93 -9.09 -24.78
C PHE A 86 -11.81 -9.17 -23.52
N ALA A 87 -12.82 -10.03 -23.52
CA ALA A 87 -13.68 -10.22 -22.34
C ALA A 87 -12.90 -10.73 -21.11
N VAL A 88 -12.00 -11.71 -21.31
CA VAL A 88 -11.12 -12.21 -20.23
C VAL A 88 -10.14 -11.13 -19.77
N GLY A 89 -9.57 -10.34 -20.68
CA GLY A 89 -8.71 -9.20 -20.38
C GLY A 89 -9.41 -8.18 -19.48
N PHE A 90 -10.64 -7.80 -19.84
CA PHE A 90 -11.47 -6.91 -19.04
C PHE A 90 -11.76 -7.50 -17.64
N ALA A 91 -12.15 -8.76 -17.59
CA ALA A 91 -12.42 -9.42 -16.30
C ALA A 91 -11.16 -9.51 -15.41
N SER A 92 -9.97 -9.54 -16.00
CA SER A 92 -8.68 -9.64 -15.30
C SER A 92 -8.03 -8.28 -14.99
N GLN A 93 -8.58 -7.18 -15.48
CA GLN A 93 -7.98 -5.84 -15.44
C GLN A 93 -7.52 -5.44 -14.03
N THR A 94 -8.39 -5.58 -13.03
CA THR A 94 -8.08 -5.22 -11.64
C THR A 94 -6.93 -6.07 -11.07
N SER A 95 -6.88 -7.36 -11.39
CA SER A 95 -5.81 -8.24 -10.93
C SER A 95 -4.46 -7.85 -11.53
N ILE A 96 -4.44 -7.55 -12.83
CA ILE A 96 -3.24 -7.10 -13.54
C ILE A 96 -2.79 -5.73 -13.02
N SER A 97 -3.72 -4.79 -12.80
CA SER A 97 -3.43 -3.48 -12.21
C SER A 97 -2.79 -3.62 -10.84
N ASN A 98 -3.30 -4.51 -9.98
CA ASN A 98 -2.72 -4.76 -8.66
C ASN A 98 -1.31 -5.35 -8.72
N ILE A 99 -1.03 -6.25 -9.68
CA ILE A 99 0.32 -6.81 -9.89
C ILE A 99 1.29 -5.71 -10.29
N ILE A 100 0.92 -4.90 -11.27
CA ILE A 100 1.75 -3.78 -11.77
C ILE A 100 1.99 -2.77 -10.65
N SER A 101 0.94 -2.40 -9.91
CA SER A 101 1.04 -1.49 -8.78
C SER A 101 1.95 -2.04 -7.68
N GLY A 102 1.84 -3.33 -7.37
CA GLY A 102 2.72 -4.00 -6.40
C GLY A 102 4.19 -3.96 -6.83
N PHE A 103 4.46 -4.13 -8.12
CA PHE A 103 5.81 -4.00 -8.67
C PHE A 103 6.36 -2.57 -8.48
N PHE A 104 5.56 -1.53 -8.77
CA PHE A 104 5.97 -0.13 -8.55
C PHE A 104 6.18 0.18 -7.08
N LEU A 105 5.33 -0.28 -6.18
CA LEU A 105 5.52 -0.08 -4.73
C LEU A 105 6.86 -0.66 -4.23
N VAL A 106 7.26 -1.82 -4.75
CA VAL A 106 8.57 -2.43 -4.42
C VAL A 106 9.73 -1.69 -5.07
N LEU A 107 9.56 -1.14 -6.27
CA LEU A 107 10.60 -0.42 -7.02
C LEU A 107 10.85 0.98 -6.43
N GLU A 108 9.79 1.77 -6.26
CA GLU A 108 9.86 3.17 -5.79
C GLU A 108 10.05 3.27 -4.27
N ARG A 109 9.64 2.28 -3.51
CA ARG A 109 9.77 2.19 -2.04
C ARG A 109 9.29 3.44 -1.31
N PRO A 110 8.04 3.89 -1.51
CA PRO A 110 7.51 5.04 -0.78
C PRO A 110 7.41 4.79 0.73
N PHE A 111 7.47 3.54 1.14
CA PHE A 111 7.55 3.08 2.53
C PHE A 111 8.33 1.76 2.60
N SER A 112 8.77 1.41 3.80
CA SER A 112 9.45 0.15 4.12
C SER A 112 8.60 -0.72 5.03
N MET A 113 8.92 -2.03 5.11
CA MET A 113 8.30 -2.89 6.13
C MET A 113 8.64 -2.36 7.52
N GLY A 114 7.64 -2.27 8.40
CA GLY A 114 7.73 -1.68 9.72
C GLY A 114 7.37 -0.21 9.79
N ASP A 115 7.26 0.50 8.67
CA ASP A 115 6.76 1.88 8.67
C ASP A 115 5.28 1.95 9.03
N ILE A 116 4.90 3.03 9.69
CA ILE A 116 3.49 3.38 9.92
C ILE A 116 3.04 4.27 8.78
N ILE A 117 2.00 3.80 8.09
CA ILE A 117 1.40 4.53 6.97
C ILE A 117 -0.07 4.84 7.24
N LYS A 118 -0.55 5.90 6.60
CA LYS A 118 -2.00 6.19 6.47
C LYS A 118 -2.36 6.16 5.00
N SER A 119 -3.36 5.34 4.66
CA SER A 119 -3.96 5.25 3.32
C SER A 119 -5.48 5.31 3.45
N GLY A 120 -6.09 6.41 3.02
CA GLY A 120 -7.49 6.72 3.35
C GLY A 120 -7.69 6.79 4.87
N ASP A 121 -8.65 6.02 5.39
CA ASP A 121 -8.95 5.95 6.82
C ASP A 121 -8.12 4.90 7.57
N ILE A 122 -7.31 4.12 6.88
CA ILE A 122 -6.51 3.04 7.47
C ILE A 122 -5.17 3.59 7.91
N VAL A 123 -4.87 3.44 9.20
CA VAL A 123 -3.57 3.74 9.81
C VAL A 123 -3.00 2.46 10.41
N GLY A 124 -1.75 2.15 10.10
CA GLY A 124 -1.12 0.96 10.65
C GLY A 124 0.30 0.71 10.16
N VAL A 125 0.89 -0.34 10.70
CA VAL A 125 2.25 -0.79 10.39
C VAL A 125 2.25 -1.68 9.15
N VAL A 126 3.12 -1.43 8.21
CA VAL A 126 3.33 -2.27 7.03
C VAL A 126 3.98 -3.59 7.45
N GLU A 127 3.28 -4.70 7.26
CA GLU A 127 3.80 -6.04 7.56
C GLU A 127 4.42 -6.74 6.36
N SER A 128 3.73 -6.68 5.21
CA SER A 128 4.25 -7.31 3.99
C SER A 128 3.63 -6.71 2.73
N ILE A 129 4.41 -6.68 1.67
CA ILE A 129 3.96 -6.33 0.31
C ILE A 129 3.84 -7.64 -0.47
N ASN A 130 2.62 -8.00 -0.85
CA ASN A 130 2.33 -9.19 -1.64
C ASN A 130 2.05 -8.81 -3.10
N LEU A 131 1.91 -9.80 -3.95
CA LEU A 131 1.71 -9.61 -5.39
C LEU A 131 0.48 -8.74 -5.72
N LEU A 132 -0.62 -8.90 -5.01
CA LEU A 132 -1.89 -8.21 -5.27
C LEU A 132 -2.27 -7.21 -4.18
N SER A 133 -1.66 -7.27 -3.01
CA SER A 133 -2.09 -6.50 -1.84
C SER A 133 -0.96 -6.21 -0.87
N LEU A 134 -1.07 -5.09 -0.21
CA LEU A 134 -0.29 -4.70 0.96
C LEU A 134 -1.02 -5.17 2.23
N ASN A 135 -0.30 -5.81 3.14
CA ASN A 135 -0.81 -6.16 4.46
C ASN A 135 -0.36 -5.10 5.46
N VAL A 136 -1.33 -4.53 6.16
CA VAL A 136 -1.14 -3.50 7.18
C VAL A 136 -1.76 -3.97 8.49
N ARG A 137 -1.01 -3.90 9.58
CA ARG A 137 -1.51 -4.16 10.92
C ARG A 137 -1.88 -2.83 11.57
N THR A 138 -3.16 -2.65 11.86
CA THR A 138 -3.67 -1.44 12.54
C THR A 138 -3.18 -1.34 13.98
N LEU A 139 -3.29 -0.14 14.57
CA LEU A 139 -2.85 0.09 15.94
C LEU A 139 -3.64 -0.71 16.97
N ASP A 140 -4.88 -1.10 16.66
CA ASP A 140 -5.73 -2.01 17.43
C ASP A 140 -5.53 -3.50 17.08
N ASN A 141 -4.38 -3.83 16.44
CA ASN A 141 -3.91 -5.17 16.13
C ASN A 141 -4.81 -5.98 15.18
N LYS A 142 -5.43 -5.32 14.21
CA LYS A 142 -6.19 -5.97 13.13
C LYS A 142 -5.36 -6.02 11.86
N LEU A 143 -5.47 -7.12 11.10
CA LEU A 143 -4.85 -7.22 9.78
C LEU A 143 -5.80 -6.65 8.71
N VAL A 144 -5.33 -5.63 8.00
CA VAL A 144 -6.04 -5.04 6.87
C VAL A 144 -5.25 -5.34 5.58
N ARG A 145 -5.96 -5.86 4.57
CA ARG A 145 -5.39 -6.08 3.23
C ARG A 145 -5.83 -4.95 2.31
N LEU A 146 -4.89 -4.13 1.88
CA LEU A 146 -5.12 -3.05 0.94
C LEU A 146 -4.70 -3.50 -0.46
N PRO A 147 -5.55 -3.42 -1.50
CA PRO A 147 -5.14 -3.66 -2.87
C PRO A 147 -3.98 -2.72 -3.25
N ASN A 148 -2.95 -3.26 -3.92
CA ASN A 148 -1.78 -2.45 -4.30
C ASN A 148 -2.15 -1.27 -5.19
N GLU A 149 -3.11 -1.46 -6.09
CA GLU A 149 -3.64 -0.41 -6.95
C GLU A 149 -4.25 0.74 -6.15
N THR A 150 -5.00 0.44 -5.10
CA THR A 150 -5.60 1.44 -4.22
C THR A 150 -4.54 2.27 -3.51
N VAL A 151 -3.48 1.62 -3.02
CA VAL A 151 -2.36 2.28 -2.33
C VAL A 151 -1.59 3.20 -3.28
N LEU A 152 -1.38 2.77 -4.53
CA LEU A 152 -0.62 3.55 -5.52
C LEU A 152 -1.42 4.73 -6.08
N LYS A 153 -2.74 4.57 -6.25
CA LYS A 153 -3.61 5.62 -6.83
C LYS A 153 -4.02 6.69 -5.84
N ASN A 154 -4.11 6.36 -4.56
CA ASN A 154 -4.53 7.29 -3.52
C ASN A 154 -3.35 8.00 -2.86
N SER A 155 -3.63 9.09 -2.16
CA SER A 155 -2.63 9.72 -1.31
C SER A 155 -2.18 8.75 -0.21
N LEU A 156 -0.88 8.60 -0.07
CA LEU A 156 -0.24 7.80 0.98
C LEU A 156 0.57 8.74 1.87
N ILE A 157 0.35 8.66 3.18
CA ILE A 157 1.15 9.39 4.16
C ILE A 157 2.03 8.37 4.90
N ASN A 158 3.34 8.46 4.74
CA ASN A 158 4.28 7.71 5.57
C ASN A 158 4.57 8.48 6.84
N ILE A 159 4.00 8.01 7.95
CA ILE A 159 4.08 8.69 9.25
C ILE A 159 5.48 8.57 9.86
N THR A 160 6.22 7.50 9.61
CA THR A 160 7.53 7.21 10.21
C THR A 160 8.73 7.48 9.31
N TYR A 161 8.50 8.03 8.12
CA TYR A 161 9.56 8.30 7.14
C TYR A 161 10.64 9.25 7.69
N TYR A 162 10.21 10.37 8.29
CA TYR A 162 11.13 11.32 8.88
C TYR A 162 11.46 10.99 10.34
N PRO A 163 12.72 11.20 10.76
CA PRO A 163 13.19 10.84 12.10
C PRO A 163 12.61 11.72 13.20
N ILE A 164 12.12 12.92 12.87
CA ILE A 164 11.53 13.86 13.83
C ILE A 164 10.09 14.17 13.45
N LYS A 165 9.27 14.40 14.47
CA LYS A 165 7.83 14.69 14.31
C LYS A 165 7.43 15.90 15.10
N ARG A 166 6.52 16.69 14.53
CA ARG A 166 5.86 17.80 15.21
C ARG A 166 4.66 17.31 15.99
N MET A 167 4.50 17.86 17.18
CA MET A 167 3.34 17.67 18.02
C MET A 167 2.77 19.03 18.39
N ASP A 168 1.46 19.17 18.28
CA ASP A 168 0.76 20.40 18.60
C ASP A 168 -0.14 20.14 19.83
N PHE A 169 -0.06 20.98 20.84
CA PHE A 169 -0.89 20.94 22.04
C PHE A 169 -1.65 22.25 22.16
N VAL A 170 -2.83 22.20 22.74
CA VAL A 170 -3.56 23.39 23.18
C VAL A 170 -3.55 23.43 24.69
N LEU A 171 -3.05 24.53 25.21
CA LEU A 171 -3.06 24.88 26.63
C LEU A 171 -4.13 25.96 26.83
N SER A 172 -5.08 25.70 27.71
CA SER A 172 -6.13 26.66 28.10
C SER A 172 -5.93 27.08 29.54
N VAL A 173 -5.78 28.38 29.77
CA VAL A 173 -5.60 28.96 31.10
C VAL A 173 -6.67 30.05 31.35
N PRO A 174 -7.02 30.35 32.61
CA PRO A 174 -7.93 31.48 32.93
C PRO A 174 -7.39 32.80 32.39
N TYR A 175 -8.29 33.69 32.00
CA TYR A 175 -7.93 35.01 31.50
C TYR A 175 -7.09 35.86 32.48
N THR A 176 -7.25 35.60 33.77
CA THR A 176 -6.50 36.29 34.85
C THR A 176 -5.04 35.89 34.91
N ALA A 177 -4.64 34.80 34.24
CA ALA A 177 -3.25 34.37 34.22
C ALA A 177 -2.38 35.26 33.30
N ASP A 178 -1.19 35.65 33.75
CA ASP A 178 -0.25 36.44 32.96
C ASP A 178 0.28 35.59 31.79
N ALA A 179 -0.08 35.98 30.58
CA ALA A 179 0.26 35.27 29.33
C ALA A 179 1.79 35.16 29.14
N GLN A 180 2.56 36.16 29.52
CA GLN A 180 4.03 36.12 29.38
C GLN A 180 4.66 35.13 30.35
N HIS A 181 4.14 35.07 31.56
CA HIS A 181 4.57 34.12 32.57
C HIS A 181 4.27 32.69 32.15
N VAL A 182 3.07 32.44 31.61
CA VAL A 182 2.68 31.14 31.08
C VAL A 182 3.61 30.70 29.93
N ILE A 183 3.88 31.60 28.99
CA ILE A 183 4.76 31.28 27.83
C ILE A 183 6.18 30.95 28.36
N ALA A 184 6.73 31.69 29.29
CA ALA A 184 8.05 31.46 29.86
C ALA A 184 8.11 30.06 30.55
N GLN A 185 7.13 29.75 31.38
CA GLN A 185 7.06 28.45 32.07
C GLN A 185 6.95 27.26 31.09
N VAL A 186 6.16 27.40 30.03
CA VAL A 186 6.04 26.36 28.99
C VAL A 186 7.38 26.15 28.30
N PHE A 187 8.10 27.23 27.95
CA PHE A 187 9.43 27.13 27.35
C PHE A 187 10.44 26.48 28.30
N ASP A 188 10.43 26.83 29.59
CA ASP A 188 11.32 26.22 30.57
C ASP A 188 11.07 24.75 30.77
N THR A 189 9.79 24.32 30.74
CA THR A 189 9.41 22.90 30.77
C THR A 189 9.94 22.15 29.55
N ILE A 190 9.77 22.72 28.37
CA ILE A 190 10.22 22.08 27.12
C ILE A 190 11.77 21.99 27.11
N LYS A 191 12.47 23.05 27.54
CA LYS A 191 13.93 23.06 27.57
C LYS A 191 14.54 22.13 28.61
N SER A 192 13.89 21.95 29.73
CA SER A 192 14.36 21.05 30.80
C SER A 192 14.27 19.57 30.44
N ASN A 193 13.44 19.23 29.47
CA ASN A 193 13.21 17.82 29.08
C ASN A 193 13.90 17.48 27.75
N LYS A 194 14.87 16.56 27.82
CA LYS A 194 15.65 16.08 26.66
C LYS A 194 14.84 15.37 25.57
N LEU A 195 13.59 14.99 25.84
CA LEU A 195 12.70 14.39 24.84
C LEU A 195 12.30 15.37 23.75
N PHE A 196 12.24 16.68 24.08
CA PHE A 196 11.85 17.72 23.15
C PHE A 196 13.08 18.33 22.49
N LEU A 197 13.08 18.30 21.16
CA LEU A 197 14.17 18.85 20.38
C LEU A 197 14.17 20.39 20.46
N GLN A 198 15.35 20.96 20.52
CA GLN A 198 15.52 22.42 20.48
C GLN A 198 15.67 22.93 19.04
N GLU A 199 15.98 22.03 18.11
CA GLU A 199 16.01 22.29 16.66
C GLU A 199 15.19 21.21 15.93
N PRO A 200 14.12 21.59 15.20
CA PRO A 200 13.58 22.96 15.06
C PRO A 200 13.04 23.52 16.37
N ALA A 201 13.17 24.85 16.55
CA ALA A 201 12.80 25.53 17.80
C ALA A 201 11.32 25.29 18.15
N PRO A 202 10.99 25.02 19.43
CA PRO A 202 9.61 24.97 19.89
C PRO A 202 8.96 26.36 19.76
N VAL A 203 7.64 26.35 19.52
CA VAL A 203 6.85 27.56 19.31
C VAL A 203 5.68 27.56 20.27
N VAL A 204 5.50 28.65 21.00
CA VAL A 204 4.35 28.90 21.86
C VAL A 204 3.65 30.15 21.37
N MET A 205 2.40 30.02 20.93
CA MET A 205 1.61 31.13 20.39
C MET A 205 0.26 31.21 21.08
N MET A 206 -0.11 32.43 21.50
CA MET A 206 -1.48 32.69 21.91
C MET A 206 -2.39 32.71 20.69
N GLN A 207 -3.46 31.87 20.68
CA GLN A 207 -4.33 31.73 19.52
C GLN A 207 -5.52 32.70 19.53
N LYS A 208 -6.29 32.68 20.55
CA LYS A 208 -7.53 33.50 20.64
C LYS A 208 -8.05 33.50 22.08
N ILE A 209 -8.68 34.60 22.46
CA ILE A 209 -9.57 34.62 23.60
C ILE A 209 -10.91 34.07 23.10
N ALA A 210 -11.30 32.86 23.51
CA ALA A 210 -12.62 32.32 23.19
C ALA A 210 -13.51 32.47 24.42
N GLN A 211 -14.65 33.13 24.21
CA GLN A 211 -15.76 33.11 25.15
C GLN A 211 -16.56 31.86 24.84
N HIS A 212 -16.59 30.90 25.74
CA HIS A 212 -17.42 29.71 25.55
C HIS A 212 -18.85 30.05 25.96
N ASP A 213 -19.81 29.78 25.10
CA ASP A 213 -21.23 30.25 25.19
C ASP A 213 -22.02 29.70 26.40
N TYR A 214 -21.43 28.77 27.19
CA TYR A 214 -22.11 28.10 28.29
C TYR A 214 -21.39 28.13 29.63
N ASP A 215 -20.12 28.57 29.69
CA ASP A 215 -19.38 28.76 30.93
C ASP A 215 -18.88 30.19 31.04
N THR A 216 -19.14 30.85 32.18
CA THR A 216 -18.89 32.23 32.46
C THR A 216 -17.42 32.62 32.53
N GLU A 217 -16.49 31.72 32.23
CA GLU A 217 -15.05 31.96 32.32
C GLU A 217 -14.42 32.22 30.95
N THR A 218 -13.91 33.41 30.77
CA THR A 218 -13.06 33.75 29.61
C THR A 218 -11.70 33.09 29.80
N ARG A 219 -11.24 32.33 28.79
CA ARG A 219 -9.96 31.59 28.85
C ARG A 219 -9.04 32.03 27.71
N ASN A 220 -7.75 32.00 27.98
CA ASN A 220 -6.70 32.20 26.99
C ASN A 220 -6.23 30.84 26.45
N PHE A 221 -6.14 30.72 25.14
CA PHE A 221 -5.68 29.50 24.47
C PHE A 221 -4.30 29.71 23.87
N PHE A 222 -3.37 28.81 24.17
CA PHE A 222 -2.03 28.79 23.62
C PHE A 222 -1.80 27.52 22.83
N THR A 223 -1.29 27.66 21.60
CA THR A 223 -0.80 26.51 20.84
C THR A 223 0.70 26.34 21.13
N VAL A 224 1.04 25.19 21.63
CA VAL A 224 2.41 24.76 21.91
C VAL A 224 2.81 23.75 20.85
N ARG A 225 3.83 24.08 20.05
CA ARG A 225 4.40 23.20 19.02
C ARG A 225 5.77 22.75 19.45
N VAL A 226 5.96 21.43 19.53
CA VAL A 226 7.23 20.81 19.88
C VAL A 226 7.61 19.76 18.87
N TRP A 227 8.90 19.49 18.79
CA TRP A 227 9.44 18.44 17.94
C TRP A 227 10.03 17.34 18.80
N VAL A 228 9.77 16.08 18.41
CA VAL A 228 10.24 14.89 19.12
C VAL A 228 10.81 13.87 18.14
N ALA A 229 11.72 13.03 18.59
CA ALA A 229 12.16 11.88 17.82
C ALA A 229 11.00 10.90 17.63
N LYS A 230 10.95 10.19 16.49
CA LYS A 230 9.86 9.28 16.13
C LYS A 230 9.61 8.18 17.17
N GLU A 231 10.67 7.72 17.85
CA GLU A 231 10.64 6.70 18.89
C GLU A 231 9.82 7.15 20.11
N HIS A 232 9.83 8.45 20.41
CA HIS A 232 9.16 9.03 21.57
C HIS A 232 7.79 9.64 21.26
N PHE A 233 7.38 9.60 19.99
CA PHE A 233 6.15 10.24 19.55
C PHE A 233 4.88 9.76 20.30
N SER A 234 4.81 8.49 20.66
CA SER A 234 3.67 7.94 21.40
C SER A 234 3.67 8.29 22.89
N SER A 235 4.85 8.44 23.52
CA SER A 235 4.98 8.68 24.95
C SER A 235 5.07 10.18 25.29
N ALA A 236 5.60 10.99 24.40
CA ALA A 236 5.83 12.42 24.61
C ALA A 236 4.57 13.22 25.00
N PRO A 237 3.35 12.96 24.46
CA PRO A 237 2.15 13.67 24.84
C PRO A 237 1.86 13.55 26.34
N GLY A 238 1.87 12.32 26.85
CA GLY A 238 1.59 12.07 28.27
C GLY A 238 2.62 12.71 29.20
N ILE A 239 3.90 12.65 28.82
CA ILE A 239 4.99 13.23 29.60
C ILE A 239 4.86 14.75 29.66
N LEU A 240 4.64 15.41 28.50
CA LEU A 240 4.48 16.87 28.47
C LEU A 240 3.26 17.32 29.24
N MET A 241 2.13 16.65 29.08
CA MET A 241 0.89 16.95 29.81
C MET A 241 1.09 16.85 31.33
N GLN A 242 1.76 15.80 31.79
CA GLN A 242 2.04 15.61 33.21
C GLN A 242 2.94 16.71 33.74
N GLN A 243 4.04 17.02 33.05
CA GLN A 243 4.98 18.08 33.49
C GLN A 243 4.34 19.46 33.51
N LEU A 244 3.57 19.80 32.49
CA LEU A 244 2.84 21.07 32.48
C LEU A 244 1.78 21.11 33.58
N LYS A 245 1.06 20.01 33.83
CA LYS A 245 0.09 19.94 34.92
C LYS A 245 0.74 20.16 36.27
N ASP A 246 1.87 19.53 36.54
CA ASP A 246 2.62 19.69 37.81
C ASP A 246 3.11 21.14 38.03
N GLN A 247 3.47 21.84 36.97
CA GLN A 247 3.89 23.25 37.03
C GLN A 247 2.71 24.22 37.17
N PHE A 248 1.58 23.91 36.55
CA PHE A 248 0.39 24.75 36.58
C PHE A 248 -0.65 24.28 37.61
N ASP A 249 -0.27 23.47 38.62
CA ASP A 249 -1.16 22.89 39.63
C ASP A 249 -1.93 23.96 40.44
N LYS A 250 -1.42 25.18 40.49
CA LYS A 250 -2.06 26.35 41.16
C LYS A 250 -2.97 27.15 40.21
N ILE A 251 -2.97 26.84 38.94
CA ILE A 251 -3.74 27.55 37.91
C ILE A 251 -4.67 26.51 37.30
N ASP A 252 -5.97 26.77 37.20
CA ASP A 252 -6.91 25.90 36.55
C ASP A 252 -6.59 25.80 35.04
N CYS A 253 -5.67 24.87 34.73
CA CYS A 253 -5.12 24.66 33.40
C CYS A 253 -5.69 23.41 32.75
N ILE A 254 -6.25 23.54 31.57
CA ILE A 254 -6.71 22.40 30.75
C ILE A 254 -5.74 22.24 29.58
N ILE A 255 -5.16 21.05 29.45
CA ILE A 255 -4.22 20.71 28.39
C ILE A 255 -4.87 19.67 27.49
N THR A 256 -4.94 19.95 26.20
CA THR A 256 -5.46 19.01 25.20
C THR A 256 -4.40 18.80 24.11
N ALA A 257 -3.98 17.54 23.89
CA ALA A 257 -3.20 17.23 22.71
C ALA A 257 -4.11 17.37 21.49
N LEU A 258 -3.75 18.25 20.57
CA LEU A 258 -4.30 18.17 19.23
C LEU A 258 -3.64 16.95 18.59
N HIS A 259 -4.40 15.89 18.44
CA HIS A 259 -4.03 14.91 17.42
C HIS A 259 -3.93 15.69 16.11
N THR A 260 -2.71 15.91 15.64
CA THR A 260 -2.51 16.36 14.28
C THR A 260 -3.05 15.26 13.40
N ASN A 261 -4.36 15.31 13.16
CA ASN A 261 -4.98 14.53 12.11
C ASN A 261 -4.30 15.08 10.84
N PRO A 262 -3.53 14.31 10.11
CA PRO A 262 -3.03 14.77 8.82
C PRO A 262 -4.25 14.85 7.91
N ASN A 263 -4.90 16.04 7.85
CA ASN A 263 -5.79 16.37 6.75
C ASN A 263 -4.97 16.57 5.49
#